data_b65fa14bd59669d1438ec409cc38ec8b
#
_entry.id   b65fa14bd59669d1438ec409cc38ec8b
#
_cell.length_a   1.000
_cell.length_b   1.000
_cell.length_c   1.000
_cell.angle_alpha   90.00
_cell.angle_beta   90.00
_cell.angle_gamma   90.00
#
_symmetry.space_group_name_H-M   'P 1'
#
loop_
_entity.id
_entity.type
_entity.pdbx_description
1 polymer ?
#
loop_
_entity_poly.entity_id
_entity_poly.type
_entity_poly.pdbx_seq_one_letter_code
_entity_poly.pdbx_strand_id
1 'polypeptide(L)'
;MQSNKINLNEKFLKFSEHWSPKVIAEMNDYQFKLVKIKGEFVWHDHQDTDEVFIIIEGSMGIEFTDGKVELTEGEIFVVPKGIRHKTYAENECKVMLVEPKGVVNTGEAGGELTAPSDVWI
;
A
#
# COMPACT_ATOMS: atom_id res chain seq x y z
N MET A 1 9.56 -25.88 12.81
CA MET A 1 9.20 -24.57 12.24
C MET A 1 10.47 -23.79 11.97
N GLN A 2 10.56 -23.16 10.84
CA GLN A 2 11.63 -22.27 10.50
C GLN A 2 11.26 -20.84 10.97
N SER A 3 12.12 -20.24 11.81
CA SER A 3 11.83 -18.93 12.41
C SER A 3 12.59 -17.83 11.70
N ASN A 4 12.00 -17.31 10.61
CA ASN A 4 12.59 -16.22 9.86
C ASN A 4 11.88 -14.92 10.23
N LYS A 5 12.56 -14.10 11.05
CA LYS A 5 12.07 -12.75 11.26
C LYS A 5 12.28 -11.91 9.99
N ILE A 6 11.38 -10.98 9.76
CA ILE A 6 11.42 -10.10 8.60
C ILE A 6 11.86 -8.71 9.08
N ASN A 7 12.91 -8.19 8.45
CA ASN A 7 13.37 -6.84 8.69
C ASN A 7 12.84 -5.95 7.58
N LEU A 8 12.02 -4.97 7.92
CA LEU A 8 11.37 -4.11 6.92
C LEU A 8 12.37 -3.29 6.13
N ASN A 9 13.41 -2.75 6.78
CA ASN A 9 14.42 -1.97 6.09
C ASN A 9 15.17 -2.79 5.04
N GLU A 10 15.53 -4.03 5.39
CA GLU A 10 16.17 -4.94 4.43
C GLU A 10 15.28 -5.24 3.24
N LYS A 11 13.99 -5.42 3.47
CA LYS A 11 13.03 -5.68 2.40
C LYS A 11 12.87 -4.46 1.49
N PHE A 12 12.79 -3.26 2.05
CA PHE A 12 12.72 -2.04 1.24
C PHE A 12 13.94 -1.82 0.35
N LEU A 13 15.10 -2.30 0.77
CA LEU A 13 16.33 -2.20 -0.05
C LEU A 13 16.31 -3.11 -1.27
N LYS A 14 15.38 -4.06 -1.36
CA LYS A 14 15.33 -5.05 -2.44
C LYS A 14 14.64 -4.55 -3.70
N PHE A 15 13.98 -3.40 -3.65
CA PHE A 15 13.26 -2.89 -4.81
C PHE A 15 13.30 -1.36 -4.85
N SER A 16 13.10 -0.82 -6.05
CA SER A 16 13.09 0.64 -6.28
C SER A 16 11.84 1.13 -6.97
N GLU A 17 11.01 0.24 -7.52
CA GLU A 17 9.80 0.64 -8.23
C GLU A 17 8.83 1.35 -7.29
N HIS A 18 8.15 2.37 -7.81
CA HIS A 18 7.06 3.03 -7.13
C HIS A 18 5.71 2.40 -7.53
N TRP A 19 4.74 2.46 -6.64
CA TRP A 19 3.37 1.98 -6.87
C TRP A 19 3.26 0.49 -7.18
N SER A 20 4.27 -0.29 -6.82
CA SER A 20 4.33 -1.73 -7.07
C SER A 20 4.50 -2.49 -5.76
N PRO A 21 3.40 -2.88 -5.10
CA PRO A 21 3.46 -3.56 -3.81
C PRO A 21 4.19 -4.91 -3.90
N LYS A 22 4.99 -5.21 -2.88
CA LYS A 22 5.75 -6.45 -2.76
C LYS A 22 5.31 -7.21 -1.52
N VAL A 23 4.97 -8.47 -1.68
CA VAL A 23 4.55 -9.33 -0.58
C VAL A 23 5.75 -9.76 0.25
N ILE A 24 5.68 -9.62 1.57
CA ILE A 24 6.74 -10.03 2.48
C ILE A 24 6.31 -11.13 3.46
N ALA A 25 5.01 -11.29 3.69
CA ALA A 25 4.50 -12.29 4.63
C ALA A 25 3.01 -12.53 4.38
N GLU A 26 2.52 -13.65 4.90
CA GLU A 26 1.10 -13.96 4.92
C GLU A 26 0.66 -14.36 6.32
N MET A 27 -0.56 -14.03 6.66
CA MET A 27 -1.22 -14.45 7.88
C MET A 27 -2.67 -14.77 7.53
N ASN A 28 -3.07 -16.04 7.68
CA ASN A 28 -4.38 -16.52 7.19
C ASN A 28 -4.51 -16.20 5.69
N ASP A 29 -5.57 -15.54 5.27
CA ASP A 29 -5.78 -15.11 3.89
C ASP A 29 -5.27 -13.72 3.59
N TYR A 30 -4.50 -13.13 4.52
CA TYR A 30 -4.01 -11.77 4.41
C TYR A 30 -2.54 -11.74 4.03
N GLN A 31 -2.18 -10.76 3.23
CA GLN A 31 -0.79 -10.50 2.85
C GLN A 31 -0.31 -9.18 3.43
N PHE A 32 0.93 -9.20 3.93
CA PHE A 32 1.66 -7.99 4.31
C PHE A 32 2.46 -7.58 3.09
N LYS A 33 2.27 -6.34 2.63
CA LYS A 33 2.93 -5.81 1.45
C LYS A 33 3.67 -4.52 1.77
N LEU A 34 4.82 -4.34 1.14
CA LEU A 34 5.55 -3.08 1.19
C LEU A 34 5.43 -2.38 -0.15
N VAL A 35 5.26 -1.08 -0.11
CA VAL A 35 5.19 -0.26 -1.31
C VAL A 35 5.93 1.04 -1.08
N LYS A 36 6.62 1.51 -2.11
CA LYS A 36 7.21 2.86 -2.17
C LYS A 36 6.31 3.70 -3.05
N ILE A 37 5.93 4.86 -2.55
CA ILE A 37 5.08 5.76 -3.31
C ILE A 37 5.76 7.11 -3.49
N LYS A 38 5.53 7.74 -4.65
CA LYS A 38 5.99 9.08 -4.96
C LYS A 38 5.15 9.63 -6.10
N GLY A 39 4.75 10.89 -5.99
CA GLY A 39 3.83 11.49 -6.95
C GLY A 39 2.39 11.16 -6.62
N GLU A 40 1.55 11.19 -7.63
CA GLU A 40 0.12 10.93 -7.48
C GLU A 40 -0.27 9.58 -8.05
N PHE A 41 -1.16 8.90 -7.32
CA PHE A 41 -1.77 7.66 -7.81
C PHE A 41 -3.07 8.00 -8.57
N VAL A 42 -3.90 6.99 -8.83
CA VAL A 42 -5.17 7.17 -9.52
C VAL A 42 -6.33 7.16 -8.52
N TRP A 43 -7.45 7.81 -8.89
CA TRP A 43 -8.69 7.67 -8.15
C TRP A 43 -9.21 6.24 -8.30
N HIS A 44 -9.48 5.57 -7.19
CA HIS A 44 -9.94 4.19 -7.18
C HIS A 44 -10.66 3.86 -5.88
N ASP A 45 -11.22 2.68 -5.83
CA ASP A 45 -11.76 2.09 -4.62
C ASP A 45 -11.55 0.58 -4.63
N HIS A 46 -11.74 -0.05 -3.48
CA HIS A 46 -11.75 -1.49 -3.34
C HIS A 46 -13.13 -1.89 -2.82
N GLN A 47 -13.90 -2.59 -3.63
CA GLN A 47 -15.30 -2.88 -3.33
C GLN A 47 -15.48 -3.95 -2.23
N ASP A 48 -14.50 -4.85 -2.10
CA ASP A 48 -14.66 -6.05 -1.28
C ASP A 48 -13.89 -6.01 0.04
N THR A 49 -13.04 -5.01 0.25
CA THR A 49 -12.21 -4.95 1.46
C THR A 49 -11.87 -3.54 1.86
N ASP A 50 -11.69 -3.35 3.16
CA ASP A 50 -11.02 -2.16 3.69
C ASP A 50 -9.54 -2.21 3.29
N GLU A 51 -8.88 -1.06 3.31
CA GLU A 51 -7.46 -0.96 3.03
C GLU A 51 -6.76 -0.16 4.13
N VAL A 52 -5.70 -0.72 4.73
CA VAL A 52 -4.94 -0.01 5.75
C VAL A 52 -3.62 0.49 5.18
N PHE A 53 -3.29 1.74 5.50
CA PHE A 53 -2.01 2.36 5.20
C PHE A 53 -1.25 2.52 6.51
N ILE A 54 -0.07 1.91 6.58
CA ILE A 54 0.82 2.00 7.75
C ILE A 54 2.10 2.68 7.29
N ILE A 55 2.37 3.87 7.79
CA ILE A 55 3.51 4.67 7.32
C ILE A 55 4.77 4.26 8.06
N ILE A 56 5.71 3.70 7.32
CA ILE A 56 7.00 3.24 7.87
C ILE A 56 8.04 4.35 7.84
N GLU A 57 8.09 5.14 6.76
CA GLU A 57 9.03 6.24 6.63
C GLU A 57 8.48 7.28 5.65
N GLY A 58 8.61 8.56 6.01
CA GLY A 58 8.17 9.66 5.18
C GLY A 58 6.74 10.08 5.49
N SER A 59 6.09 10.71 4.51
CA SER A 59 4.72 11.18 4.65
C SER A 59 3.95 11.01 3.35
N MET A 60 2.64 10.85 3.47
CA MET A 60 1.74 10.74 2.34
C MET A 60 0.38 11.35 2.65
N GLY A 61 -0.39 11.57 1.62
CA GLY A 61 -1.77 12.01 1.76
C GLY A 61 -2.73 11.07 1.05
N ILE A 62 -3.98 11.06 1.53
CA ILE A 62 -5.09 10.36 0.89
C ILE A 62 -6.19 11.37 0.66
N GLU A 63 -6.55 11.59 -0.61
CA GLU A 63 -7.67 12.45 -0.97
C GLU A 63 -8.95 11.65 -1.07
N PHE A 64 -10.03 12.22 -0.56
CA PHE A 64 -11.40 11.74 -0.70
C PHE A 64 -12.22 12.79 -1.43
N THR A 65 -13.43 12.48 -1.82
CA THR A 65 -14.31 13.45 -2.51
C THR A 65 -14.68 14.64 -1.63
N ASP A 66 -14.63 14.49 -0.31
CA ASP A 66 -15.05 15.51 0.66
C ASP A 66 -13.90 15.99 1.58
N GLY A 67 -12.65 15.68 1.24
CA GLY A 67 -11.52 16.13 2.05
C GLY A 67 -10.29 15.27 1.82
N LYS A 68 -9.32 15.40 2.73
CA LYS A 68 -8.08 14.63 2.67
C LYS A 68 -7.54 14.38 4.07
N VAL A 69 -6.69 13.37 4.20
CA VAL A 69 -5.92 13.09 5.41
C VAL A 69 -4.44 13.02 5.05
N GLU A 70 -3.59 13.55 5.92
CA GLU A 70 -2.14 13.46 5.77
C GLU A 70 -1.58 12.59 6.89
N LEU A 71 -0.65 11.71 6.52
CA LEU A 71 -0.07 10.71 7.42
C LEU A 71 1.44 10.82 7.41
N THR A 72 2.04 10.67 8.58
CA THR A 72 3.49 10.65 8.73
C THR A 72 3.94 9.34 9.39
N GLU A 73 5.25 9.16 9.49
CA GLU A 73 5.86 7.96 10.05
C GLU A 73 5.21 7.56 11.38
N GLY A 74 4.85 6.29 11.50
CA GLY A 74 4.22 5.73 12.69
C GLY A 74 2.70 5.90 12.76
N GLU A 75 2.10 6.51 11.74
CA GLU A 75 0.65 6.69 11.68
C GLU A 75 -0.01 5.68 10.75
N ILE A 76 -1.26 5.36 11.03
CA ILE A 76 -2.06 4.47 10.19
C ILE A 76 -3.41 5.11 9.86
N PHE A 77 -3.99 4.68 8.75
CA PHE A 77 -5.34 5.04 8.37
C PHE A 77 -6.02 3.88 7.65
N VAL A 78 -7.24 3.58 8.03
CA VAL A 78 -8.04 2.54 7.36
C VAL A 78 -9.04 3.21 6.44
N VAL A 79 -8.92 2.94 5.14
CA VAL A 79 -9.91 3.38 4.15
C VAL A 79 -10.99 2.30 4.08
N PRO A 80 -12.25 2.61 4.44
CA PRO A 80 -13.33 1.63 4.34
C PRO A 80 -13.56 1.18 2.89
N LYS A 81 -14.00 -0.06 2.73
CA LYS A 81 -14.33 -0.59 1.40
C LYS A 81 -15.35 0.30 0.70
N GLY A 82 -15.22 0.41 -0.61
CA GLY A 82 -16.12 1.19 -1.44
C GLY A 82 -15.88 2.70 -1.41
N ILE A 83 -14.99 3.19 -0.57
CA ILE A 83 -14.69 4.63 -0.49
C ILE A 83 -13.65 5.00 -1.55
N ARG A 84 -14.07 5.88 -2.45
CA ARG A 84 -13.23 6.37 -3.54
C ARG A 84 -12.14 7.28 -2.98
N HIS A 85 -10.91 7.04 -3.37
CA HIS A 85 -9.75 7.77 -2.86
C HIS A 85 -8.60 7.81 -3.86
N LYS A 86 -7.68 8.75 -3.64
CA LYS A 86 -6.44 8.89 -4.40
C LYS A 86 -5.30 9.17 -3.42
N THR A 87 -4.25 8.37 -3.50
CA THR A 87 -3.06 8.56 -2.66
C THR A 87 -2.00 9.39 -3.38
N TYR A 88 -1.18 10.08 -2.61
CA TYR A 88 -0.08 10.89 -3.14
C TYR A 88 1.03 11.06 -2.12
N ALA A 89 2.25 11.29 -2.60
CA ALA A 89 3.38 11.64 -1.76
C ALA A 89 4.30 12.59 -2.53
N GLU A 90 4.68 13.69 -1.93
CA GLU A 90 5.60 14.65 -2.54
C GLU A 90 6.99 14.04 -2.71
N ASN A 91 7.49 13.41 -1.66
CA ASN A 91 8.75 12.66 -1.67
C ASN A 91 8.46 11.18 -1.46
N GLU A 92 9.45 10.32 -1.73
CA GLU A 92 9.26 8.89 -1.56
C GLU A 92 8.80 8.57 -0.14
N CYS A 93 7.71 7.83 -0.04
CA CYS A 93 7.14 7.37 1.22
C CYS A 93 7.12 5.84 1.23
N LYS A 94 7.56 5.25 2.34
CA LYS A 94 7.57 3.80 2.53
C LYS A 94 6.37 3.39 3.35
N VAL A 95 5.54 2.52 2.78
CA VAL A 95 4.23 2.16 3.34
C VAL A 95 4.11 0.65 3.44
N MET A 96 3.49 0.18 4.51
CA MET A 96 3.07 -1.20 4.62
C MET A 96 1.56 -1.29 4.48
N LEU A 97 1.10 -2.23 3.66
CA LEU A 97 -0.30 -2.55 3.48
C LEU A 97 -0.56 -3.95 4.06
N VAL A 98 -1.74 -4.15 4.61
CA VAL A 98 -2.21 -5.48 5.03
C VAL A 98 -3.59 -5.66 4.42
N GLU A 99 -3.72 -6.66 3.56
CA GLU A 99 -4.95 -6.84 2.78
C GLU A 99 -5.13 -8.30 2.37
N PRO A 100 -6.35 -8.71 2.02
CA PRO A 100 -6.59 -10.06 1.51
C PRO A 100 -5.74 -10.34 0.27
N LYS A 101 -5.35 -11.58 0.10
CA LYS A 101 -4.64 -12.02 -1.10
C LYS A 101 -5.47 -11.75 -2.35
N GLY A 102 -4.81 -11.27 -3.40
CA GLY A 102 -5.44 -11.03 -4.70
C GLY A 102 -5.96 -9.61 -4.92
N VAL A 103 -5.83 -8.73 -3.95
CA VAL A 103 -6.23 -7.33 -4.13
C VAL A 103 -5.28 -6.63 -5.10
N VAL A 104 -5.85 -6.00 -6.13
CA VAL A 104 -5.12 -5.24 -7.15
C VAL A 104 -4.97 -3.80 -6.68
N ASN A 105 -3.78 -3.23 -6.79
CA ASN A 105 -3.46 -1.90 -6.24
C ASN A 105 -4.37 -0.77 -6.75
N THR A 106 -4.83 -0.84 -7.99
CA THR A 106 -5.71 0.17 -8.58
C THR A 106 -7.20 -0.19 -8.48
N GLY A 107 -7.55 -1.27 -7.77
CA GLY A 107 -8.91 -1.77 -7.76
C GLY A 107 -9.37 -2.11 -9.18
N GLU A 108 -10.53 -1.60 -9.59
CA GLU A 108 -11.04 -1.78 -10.94
C GLU A 108 -10.67 -0.62 -11.89
N ALA A 109 -9.99 0.41 -11.39
CA ALA A 109 -9.63 1.56 -12.22
C ALA A 109 -8.68 1.21 -13.36
N GLY A 110 -7.75 0.27 -13.12
CA GLY A 110 -6.76 -0.11 -14.13
C GLY A 110 -5.78 1.02 -14.45
N GLY A 111 -5.14 0.94 -15.61
CA GLY A 111 -4.23 1.97 -16.10
C GLY A 111 -2.76 1.60 -15.94
N GLU A 112 -1.90 2.56 -16.25
CA GLU A 112 -0.44 2.36 -16.28
C GLU A 112 0.17 2.02 -14.92
N LEU A 113 -0.46 2.47 -13.82
CA LEU A 113 0.05 2.23 -12.49
C LEU A 113 -0.42 0.92 -11.87
N THR A 114 -1.20 0.11 -12.61
CA THR A 114 -1.62 -1.21 -12.15
C THR A 114 -0.42 -2.15 -12.10
N ALA A 115 -0.24 -2.82 -10.97
CA ALA A 115 0.87 -3.73 -10.73
C ALA A 115 0.35 -5.14 -10.39
N PRO A 116 1.18 -6.19 -10.61
CA PRO A 116 0.84 -7.54 -10.18
C PRO A 116 0.61 -7.61 -8.67
N SER A 117 -0.37 -8.41 -8.23
CA SER A 117 -0.78 -8.46 -6.82
C SER A 117 0.03 -9.42 -5.94
N ASP A 118 0.81 -10.31 -6.51
CA ASP A 118 1.45 -11.42 -5.78
C ASP A 118 2.95 -11.51 -6.08
N VAL A 119 3.64 -10.40 -6.03
CA VAL A 119 5.09 -10.35 -6.22
C VAL A 119 5.78 -10.40 -4.87
N TRP A 120 6.51 -11.47 -4.62
CA TRP A 120 7.23 -11.71 -3.36
C TRP A 120 8.68 -11.25 -3.41
N ILE A 121 9.15 -10.78 -2.28
CA ILE A 121 10.56 -10.43 -2.09
C ILE A 121 11.17 -11.06 -0.86
#